data_8f6ea57e5a4d3605bd583c629f06c2dc
#
_entry.id   8f6ea57e5a4d3605bd583c629f06c2dc
#
_cell.length_a   1.000
_cell.length_b   1.000
_cell.length_c   1.000
_cell.angle_alpha   90.00
_cell.angle_beta   90.00
_cell.angle_gamma   90.00
#
_symmetry.space_group_name_H-M   'P 1'
#
loop_
_entity.id
_entity.type
_entity.pdbx_description
1 polymer ?
#
loop_
_entity_poly.entity_id
_entity_poly.type
_entity_poly.pdbx_seq_one_letter_code
_entity_poly.pdbx_strand_id
1 'polypeptide(L)'
;YKGSKNINKVLTEENVKGTVFLVGFNAFTKDLKQYVEDYKQNPNGEIANHTYSHAHNKYKAFYSMPEGVYEDIRKNEVVLDIHSRWVRLPARNTWRLGNKKKDDPVKNSIPAADLLAKNQFFIYGWDYEWERSSKKSKTHELSSPQNIYNGIVYRLDQNKTYEKNHLVILMHDDMFNDDHNAEKLRQL
;
A
#
# COMPACT_ATOMS: atom_id res chain seq x y z
N TYR A 1 2.40 3.58 13.35
CA TYR A 1 1.04 3.56 13.93
C TYR A 1 0.81 2.27 14.71
N LYS A 2 -0.11 2.27 15.69
CA LYS A 2 -0.47 1.04 16.45
C LYS A 2 -0.92 -0.10 15.54
N GLY A 3 -1.56 0.24 14.42
CA GLY A 3 -1.98 -0.72 13.41
C GLY A 3 -0.85 -1.53 12.81
N SER A 4 0.33 -0.93 12.61
CA SER A 4 1.50 -1.65 12.11
C SER A 4 1.88 -2.84 12.99
N LYS A 5 1.84 -2.66 14.33
CA LYS A 5 2.10 -3.76 15.28
C LYS A 5 1.07 -4.88 15.15
N ASN A 6 -0.21 -4.52 15.05
CA ASN A 6 -1.31 -5.49 14.92
C ASN A 6 -1.22 -6.25 13.59
N ILE A 7 -0.96 -5.55 12.48
CA ILE A 7 -0.76 -6.19 11.18
C ILE A 7 0.41 -7.16 11.23
N ASN A 8 1.57 -6.72 11.74
CA ASN A 8 2.76 -7.56 11.82
C ASN A 8 2.50 -8.83 12.66
N LYS A 9 1.76 -8.69 13.75
CA LYS A 9 1.32 -9.82 14.59
C LYS A 9 0.44 -10.80 13.80
N VAL A 10 -0.58 -10.30 13.09
CA VAL A 10 -1.49 -11.16 12.28
C VAL A 10 -0.72 -11.88 11.18
N LEU A 11 0.15 -11.20 10.44
CA LEU A 11 0.97 -11.83 9.40
C LEU A 11 1.81 -12.99 9.95
N THR A 12 2.35 -12.82 11.17
CA THR A 12 3.15 -13.86 11.83
C THR A 12 2.29 -15.03 12.31
N GLU A 13 1.23 -14.76 13.05
CA GLU A 13 0.38 -15.76 13.70
C GLU A 13 -0.40 -16.61 12.69
N GLU A 14 -0.90 -15.99 11.63
CA GLU A 14 -1.63 -16.67 10.57
C GLU A 14 -0.73 -17.21 9.45
N ASN A 15 0.57 -16.94 9.51
CA ASN A 15 1.55 -17.32 8.50
C ASN A 15 1.16 -16.85 7.08
N VAL A 16 0.68 -15.61 6.97
CA VAL A 16 0.24 -14.98 5.72
C VAL A 16 1.26 -13.94 5.28
N LYS A 17 1.67 -13.99 4.02
CA LYS A 17 2.59 -12.99 3.45
C LYS A 17 1.85 -11.71 3.06
N GLY A 18 2.47 -10.57 3.37
CA GLY A 18 1.95 -9.25 3.00
C GLY A 18 3.04 -8.28 2.60
N THR A 19 2.73 -7.36 1.70
CA THR A 19 3.64 -6.28 1.30
C THR A 19 3.21 -4.97 1.95
N VAL A 20 4.13 -4.34 2.67
CA VAL A 20 3.89 -3.09 3.40
C VAL A 20 4.60 -1.94 2.69
N PHE A 21 3.82 -1.04 2.09
CA PHE A 21 4.34 0.14 1.40
C PHE A 21 4.52 1.29 2.39
N LEU A 22 5.78 1.60 2.75
CA LEU A 22 6.10 2.52 3.83
C LEU A 22 6.46 3.92 3.35
N VAL A 23 6.01 4.91 4.11
CA VAL A 23 6.31 6.35 3.95
C VAL A 23 7.42 6.75 4.90
N GLY A 24 8.57 7.14 4.40
CA GLY A 24 9.77 7.43 5.20
C GLY A 24 9.60 8.63 6.14
N PHE A 25 8.85 9.65 5.72
CA PHE A 25 8.56 10.80 6.58
C PHE A 25 7.88 10.42 7.91
N ASN A 26 7.17 9.30 7.94
CA ASN A 26 6.51 8.82 9.15
C ASN A 26 7.44 8.04 10.11
N ALA A 27 8.69 7.75 9.71
CA ALA A 27 9.63 6.94 10.50
C ALA A 27 10.58 7.76 11.41
N PHE A 28 10.20 8.97 11.82
CA PHE A 28 11.10 9.87 12.57
C PHE A 28 11.24 9.55 14.06
N THR A 29 10.21 9.01 14.70
CA THR A 29 10.27 8.69 16.12
C THR A 29 10.94 7.33 16.35
N LYS A 30 11.48 7.11 17.55
CA LYS A 30 12.07 5.82 17.94
C LYS A 30 11.08 4.66 17.77
N ASP A 31 9.83 4.87 18.19
CA ASP A 31 8.79 3.85 18.12
C ASP A 31 8.42 3.50 16.67
N LEU A 32 8.34 4.52 15.79
CA LEU A 32 8.01 4.30 14.38
C LEU A 32 9.16 3.61 13.64
N LYS A 33 10.43 3.91 13.98
CA LYS A 33 11.58 3.16 13.49
C LYS A 33 11.53 1.69 13.92
N GLN A 34 11.11 1.43 15.16
CA GLN A 34 10.97 0.07 15.64
C GLN A 34 9.96 -0.74 14.80
N TYR A 35 8.83 -0.15 14.41
CA TYR A 35 7.87 -0.85 13.53
C TYR A 35 8.45 -1.18 12.15
N VAL A 36 9.34 -0.34 11.61
CA VAL A 36 10.05 -0.66 10.36
C VAL A 36 10.96 -1.86 10.56
N GLU A 37 11.72 -1.89 11.67
CA GLU A 37 12.60 -3.03 11.99
C GLU A 37 11.81 -4.31 12.28
N ASP A 38 10.65 -4.20 12.96
CA ASP A 38 9.76 -5.34 13.20
C ASP A 38 9.28 -5.96 11.88
N TYR A 39 8.94 -5.15 10.87
CA TYR A 39 8.59 -5.65 9.54
C TYR A 39 9.78 -6.26 8.80
N LYS A 40 10.99 -5.66 8.90
CA LYS A 40 12.22 -6.23 8.30
C LYS A 40 12.54 -7.61 8.85
N GLN A 41 12.26 -7.85 10.13
CA GLN A 41 12.52 -9.12 10.81
C GLN A 41 11.42 -10.17 10.57
N ASN A 42 10.24 -9.76 10.10
CA ASN A 42 9.13 -10.67 9.86
C ASN A 42 9.29 -11.38 8.50
N PRO A 43 9.46 -12.72 8.45
CA PRO A 43 9.61 -13.44 7.19
C PRO A 43 8.35 -13.40 6.32
N ASN A 44 7.22 -13.00 6.89
CA ASN A 44 5.94 -12.87 6.19
C ASN A 44 5.66 -11.41 5.75
N GLY A 45 6.48 -10.44 6.20
CA GLY A 45 6.35 -9.04 5.84
C GLY A 45 7.38 -8.65 4.78
N GLU A 46 6.93 -8.15 3.63
CA GLU A 46 7.81 -7.53 2.66
C GLU A 46 7.64 -6.01 2.68
N ILE A 47 8.75 -5.28 2.80
CA ILE A 47 8.74 -3.82 2.78
C ILE A 47 8.90 -3.31 1.37
N ALA A 48 8.03 -2.40 0.96
CA ALA A 48 8.04 -1.72 -0.31
C ALA A 48 7.94 -0.20 -0.14
N ASN A 49 8.12 0.52 -1.22
CA ASN A 49 8.28 1.98 -1.22
C ASN A 49 6.95 2.69 -1.48
N HIS A 50 6.59 3.64 -0.58
CA HIS A 50 5.42 4.51 -0.75
C HIS A 50 5.79 5.99 -0.78
N THR A 51 6.95 6.32 -1.33
CA THR A 51 7.59 7.63 -1.32
C THR A 51 8.02 8.11 0.07
N TYR A 52 8.96 9.05 0.13
CA TYR A 52 9.38 9.63 1.39
C TYR A 52 8.33 10.56 1.98
N SER A 53 7.79 11.47 1.15
CA SER A 53 6.95 12.59 1.61
C SER A 53 5.45 12.31 1.59
N HIS A 54 5.00 11.21 0.94
CA HIS A 54 3.58 10.99 0.61
C HIS A 54 2.94 12.21 -0.08
N ALA A 55 3.74 12.88 -0.94
CA ALA A 55 3.36 14.12 -1.61
C ALA A 55 2.98 15.28 -0.67
N HIS A 56 3.15 15.16 0.65
CA HIS A 56 2.58 16.07 1.66
C HIS A 56 1.11 16.41 1.39
N ASN A 57 0.34 15.44 0.84
CA ASN A 57 -1.05 15.57 0.38
C ASN A 57 -1.26 16.60 -0.75
N LYS A 58 -0.19 17.08 -1.41
CA LYS A 58 -0.23 18.00 -2.55
C LYS A 58 -0.03 17.27 -3.89
N TYR A 59 -0.86 16.27 -4.14
CA TYR A 59 -0.68 15.31 -5.26
C TYR A 59 -0.53 15.96 -6.64
N LYS A 60 -1.27 17.03 -6.94
CA LYS A 60 -1.17 17.72 -8.24
C LYS A 60 0.22 18.31 -8.46
N ALA A 61 0.76 19.01 -7.46
CA ALA A 61 2.11 19.60 -7.53
C ALA A 61 3.18 18.51 -7.54
N PHE A 62 3.03 17.47 -6.73
CA PHE A 62 3.98 16.36 -6.65
C PHE A 62 4.15 15.64 -8.00
N TYR A 63 3.05 15.28 -8.65
CA TYR A 63 3.09 14.58 -9.94
C TYR A 63 3.39 15.47 -11.14
N SER A 64 3.41 16.80 -10.98
CA SER A 64 3.86 17.70 -12.07
C SER A 64 5.39 17.69 -12.27
N MET A 65 6.14 17.07 -11.36
CA MET A 65 7.60 16.95 -11.39
C MET A 65 8.02 15.47 -11.31
N PRO A 66 8.03 14.74 -12.43
CA PRO A 66 8.35 13.30 -12.43
C PRO A 66 9.71 12.96 -11.82
N GLU A 67 10.73 13.78 -12.08
CA GLU A 67 12.07 13.64 -11.50
C GLU A 67 12.03 13.82 -9.98
N GLY A 68 11.26 14.77 -9.48
CA GLY A 68 11.05 14.96 -8.04
C GLY A 68 10.36 13.77 -7.37
N VAL A 69 9.44 13.11 -8.07
CA VAL A 69 8.85 11.84 -7.59
C VAL A 69 9.90 10.74 -7.51
N TYR A 70 10.75 10.62 -8.54
CA TYR A 70 11.84 9.66 -8.54
C TYR A 70 12.83 9.90 -7.38
N GLU A 71 13.24 11.15 -7.17
CA GLU A 71 14.13 11.52 -6.06
C GLU A 71 13.49 11.23 -4.68
N ASP A 72 12.19 11.48 -4.54
CA ASP A 72 11.44 11.19 -3.30
C ASP A 72 11.38 9.68 -3.01
N ILE A 73 11.25 8.85 -4.05
CA ILE A 73 11.36 7.38 -3.96
C ILE A 73 12.78 6.97 -3.51
N ARG A 74 13.83 7.54 -4.13
CA ARG A 74 15.23 7.25 -3.78
C ARG A 74 15.55 7.68 -2.35
N LYS A 75 15.05 8.84 -1.95
CA LYS A 75 15.18 9.31 -0.56
C LYS A 75 14.53 8.34 0.44
N ASN A 76 13.37 7.80 0.08
CA ASN A 76 12.68 6.84 0.92
C ASN A 76 13.51 5.55 1.12
N GLU A 77 14.14 5.04 0.05
CA GLU A 77 15.02 3.88 0.13
C GLU A 77 16.17 4.10 1.14
N VAL A 78 16.80 5.28 1.08
CA VAL A 78 17.91 5.63 1.99
C VAL A 78 17.42 5.77 3.44
N VAL A 79 16.32 6.49 3.67
CA VAL A 79 15.83 6.78 5.03
C VAL A 79 15.33 5.53 5.75
N LEU A 80 14.68 4.62 5.03
CA LEU A 80 14.16 3.37 5.58
C LEU A 80 15.15 2.21 5.48
N ASP A 81 16.29 2.42 4.80
CA ASP A 81 17.26 1.35 4.50
C ASP A 81 16.55 0.14 3.85
N ILE A 82 15.89 0.39 2.72
CA ILE A 82 15.19 -0.63 1.95
C ILE A 82 15.71 -0.65 0.52
N HIS A 83 15.73 -1.84 -0.08
CA HIS A 83 16.20 -2.06 -1.47
C HIS A 83 15.11 -2.60 -2.39
N SER A 84 13.85 -2.40 -2.00
CA SER A 84 12.70 -2.87 -2.78
C SER A 84 12.54 -2.08 -4.07
N ARG A 85 12.34 -2.79 -5.17
CA ARG A 85 11.93 -2.20 -6.46
C ARG A 85 10.42 -2.03 -6.58
N TRP A 86 9.66 -2.42 -5.58
CA TRP A 86 8.21 -2.33 -5.58
C TRP A 86 7.77 -0.98 -5.00
N VAL A 87 6.93 -0.29 -5.76
CA VAL A 87 6.45 1.05 -5.45
C VAL A 87 4.92 1.07 -5.53
N ARG A 88 4.27 1.74 -4.60
CA ARG A 88 2.91 2.21 -4.76
C ARG A 88 2.91 3.74 -4.75
N LEU A 89 2.31 4.35 -5.77
CA LEU A 89 2.23 5.79 -5.86
C LEU A 89 1.11 6.35 -4.95
N PRO A 90 1.38 7.39 -4.13
CA PRO A 90 0.37 7.98 -3.25
C PRO A 90 -0.90 8.42 -3.99
N ALA A 91 -2.06 7.96 -3.53
CA ALA A 91 -3.37 8.27 -4.08
C ALA A 91 -3.54 8.02 -5.58
N ARG A 92 -2.79 7.08 -6.16
CA ARG A 92 -2.90 6.72 -7.59
C ARG A 92 -2.92 5.22 -7.79
N ASN A 93 -4.00 4.74 -8.40
CA ASN A 93 -4.15 3.33 -8.78
C ASN A 93 -3.50 3.09 -10.16
N THR A 94 -2.19 3.24 -10.20
CA THR A 94 -1.38 3.12 -11.42
C THR A 94 -0.54 1.85 -11.36
N TRP A 95 -0.42 1.16 -12.50
CA TRP A 95 0.33 -0.07 -12.61
C TRP A 95 1.38 0.00 -13.71
N ARG A 96 2.58 -0.50 -13.41
CA ARG A 96 3.67 -0.73 -14.38
C ARG A 96 4.37 -2.03 -13.99
N LEU A 97 3.95 -3.15 -14.59
CA LEU A 97 4.51 -4.47 -14.33
C LEU A 97 4.94 -5.12 -15.66
N GLY A 98 6.24 -5.07 -15.94
CA GLY A 98 6.76 -5.54 -17.22
C GLY A 98 6.12 -4.77 -18.40
N ASN A 99 5.50 -5.50 -19.32
CA ASN A 99 4.87 -4.91 -20.49
C ASN A 99 3.41 -4.46 -20.25
N LYS A 100 2.85 -4.72 -19.08
CA LYS A 100 1.45 -4.39 -18.76
C LYS A 100 1.36 -3.05 -18.05
N LYS A 101 0.42 -2.22 -18.49
CA LYS A 101 0.16 -0.88 -17.94
C LYS A 101 -1.31 -0.70 -17.63
N LYS A 102 -1.60 0.02 -16.55
CA LYS A 102 -2.93 0.56 -16.26
C LYS A 102 -2.75 1.92 -15.60
N ASP A 103 -3.44 2.91 -16.11
CA ASP A 103 -3.37 4.27 -15.58
C ASP A 103 -4.52 4.54 -14.63
N ASP A 104 -4.22 5.34 -13.59
CA ASP A 104 -5.24 5.95 -12.75
C ASP A 104 -6.13 6.89 -13.58
N PRO A 105 -7.44 7.00 -13.29
CA PRO A 105 -8.32 7.97 -13.95
C PRO A 105 -7.77 9.41 -13.88
N VAL A 106 -7.06 9.77 -12.81
CA VAL A 106 -6.33 11.02 -12.69
C VAL A 106 -4.93 10.85 -13.30
N LYS A 107 -4.82 11.10 -14.58
CA LYS A 107 -3.65 10.77 -15.43
C LYS A 107 -2.35 11.52 -15.11
N ASN A 108 -2.33 12.41 -14.13
CA ASN A 108 -1.16 13.25 -13.82
C ASN A 108 0.05 12.45 -13.30
N SER A 109 -0.12 11.22 -12.84
CA SER A 109 0.97 10.35 -12.38
C SER A 109 1.66 9.57 -13.51
N ILE A 110 1.14 9.61 -14.74
CA ILE A 110 1.68 8.82 -15.86
C ILE A 110 3.17 9.09 -16.11
N PRO A 111 3.63 10.35 -16.25
CA PRO A 111 5.05 10.61 -16.50
C PRO A 111 5.96 10.08 -15.39
N ALA A 112 5.56 10.22 -14.13
CA ALA A 112 6.32 9.70 -12.99
C ALA A 112 6.35 8.17 -12.97
N ALA A 113 5.20 7.52 -13.23
CA ALA A 113 5.12 6.06 -13.31
C ALA A 113 5.98 5.50 -14.44
N ASP A 114 5.98 6.14 -15.61
CA ASP A 114 6.79 5.72 -16.76
C ASP A 114 8.30 5.94 -16.51
N LEU A 115 8.68 7.04 -15.85
CA LEU A 115 10.05 7.29 -15.43
C LEU A 115 10.55 6.24 -14.44
N LEU A 116 9.75 5.92 -13.45
CA LEU A 116 10.07 4.87 -12.46
C LEU A 116 10.20 3.50 -13.14
N ALA A 117 9.28 3.14 -14.02
CA ALA A 117 9.34 1.87 -14.76
C ALA A 117 10.59 1.78 -15.66
N LYS A 118 10.98 2.87 -16.33
CA LYS A 118 12.23 2.97 -17.09
C LYS A 118 13.45 2.73 -16.21
N ASN A 119 13.39 3.11 -14.93
CA ASN A 119 14.44 2.87 -13.93
C ASN A 119 14.25 1.56 -13.16
N GLN A 120 13.53 0.59 -13.76
CA GLN A 120 13.36 -0.77 -13.23
C GLN A 120 12.59 -0.86 -11.91
N PHE A 121 11.72 0.10 -11.62
CA PHE A 121 10.74 -0.03 -10.55
C PHE A 121 9.47 -0.69 -11.08
N PHE A 122 8.83 -1.49 -10.23
CA PHE A 122 7.53 -2.10 -10.46
C PHE A 122 6.48 -1.30 -9.70
N ILE A 123 5.48 -0.74 -10.41
CA ILE A 123 4.46 0.08 -9.78
C ILE A 123 3.18 -0.75 -9.61
N TYR A 124 2.73 -0.87 -8.37
CA TYR A 124 1.54 -1.62 -7.98
C TYR A 124 0.39 -0.69 -7.61
N GLY A 125 -0.72 -0.86 -8.29
CA GLY A 125 -2.01 -0.32 -7.85
C GLY A 125 -2.76 -1.33 -6.96
N TRP A 126 -4.09 -1.35 -7.09
CA TRP A 126 -4.96 -2.31 -6.38
C TRP A 126 -6.21 -2.62 -7.22
N ASP A 127 -6.77 -3.80 -6.98
CA ASP A 127 -8.00 -4.26 -7.62
C ASP A 127 -9.20 -4.03 -6.70
N TYR A 128 -8.97 -4.10 -5.39
CA TYR A 128 -9.97 -3.88 -4.37
C TYR A 128 -9.39 -3.12 -3.18
N GLU A 129 -10.18 -2.26 -2.58
CA GLU A 129 -9.81 -1.53 -1.38
C GLU A 129 -10.73 -1.92 -0.22
N TRP A 130 -10.14 -2.26 0.93
CA TRP A 130 -10.91 -2.41 2.15
C TRP A 130 -11.27 -1.03 2.69
N GLU A 131 -12.49 -0.63 2.47
CA GLU A 131 -12.97 0.69 2.87
C GLU A 131 -13.58 0.66 4.28
N ARG A 132 -13.57 1.81 4.93
CA ARG A 132 -14.39 2.05 6.12
C ARG A 132 -15.85 2.12 5.71
N SER A 133 -16.75 1.51 6.50
CA SER A 133 -18.19 1.56 6.24
C SER A 133 -18.65 3.00 6.18
N SER A 134 -19.13 3.40 5.02
CA SER A 134 -19.62 4.69 4.54
C SER A 134 -19.11 5.96 5.25
N LYS A 135 -18.65 6.93 4.45
CA LYS A 135 -18.30 8.31 4.86
C LYS A 135 -19.42 9.06 5.65
N LYS A 136 -20.62 8.48 5.78
CA LYS A 136 -21.77 9.01 6.53
C LYS A 136 -21.92 8.41 7.93
N SER A 137 -21.27 7.31 8.24
CA SER A 137 -21.28 6.72 9.59
C SER A 137 -20.32 7.49 10.49
N LYS A 138 -20.83 7.99 11.63
CA LYS A 138 -20.02 8.61 12.68
C LYS A 138 -19.07 7.58 13.37
N THR A 139 -19.34 6.30 13.19
CA THR A 139 -18.50 5.21 13.65
C THR A 139 -17.57 4.83 12.50
N HIS A 140 -16.31 5.14 12.52
CA HIS A 140 -15.29 4.75 11.53
C HIS A 140 -15.10 3.21 11.43
N GLU A 141 -16.19 2.49 11.41
CA GLU A 141 -16.21 1.03 11.41
C GLU A 141 -15.75 0.47 10.05
N LEU A 142 -14.92 -0.56 10.08
CA LEU A 142 -14.50 -1.27 8.87
C LEU A 142 -15.65 -2.11 8.30
N SER A 143 -15.70 -2.24 6.99
CA SER A 143 -16.53 -3.25 6.33
C SER A 143 -16.25 -4.63 6.92
N SER A 144 -17.27 -5.47 7.05
CA SER A 144 -17.09 -6.81 7.61
C SER A 144 -16.15 -7.66 6.74
N PRO A 145 -15.38 -8.59 7.33
CA PRO A 145 -14.54 -9.53 6.57
C PRO A 145 -15.34 -10.29 5.51
N GLN A 146 -16.58 -10.71 5.83
CA GLN A 146 -17.44 -11.38 4.87
C GLN A 146 -17.79 -10.53 3.64
N ASN A 147 -18.02 -9.21 3.82
CA ASN A 147 -18.27 -8.31 2.69
C ASN A 147 -17.02 -8.16 1.82
N ILE A 148 -15.84 -8.11 2.44
CA ILE A 148 -14.57 -8.04 1.71
C ILE A 148 -14.35 -9.35 0.95
N TYR A 149 -14.53 -10.50 1.58
CA TYR A 149 -14.43 -11.80 0.93
C TYR A 149 -15.38 -11.90 -0.29
N ASN A 150 -16.65 -11.56 -0.12
CA ASN A 150 -17.62 -11.55 -1.23
C ASN A 150 -17.19 -10.62 -2.37
N GLY A 151 -16.62 -9.47 -2.04
CA GLY A 151 -16.08 -8.52 -3.02
C GLY A 151 -14.85 -9.06 -3.78
N ILE A 152 -13.99 -9.82 -3.10
CA ILE A 152 -12.83 -10.52 -3.69
C ILE A 152 -13.33 -11.58 -4.69
N VAL A 153 -14.22 -12.49 -4.24
CA VAL A 153 -14.79 -13.56 -5.08
C VAL A 153 -15.44 -12.96 -6.32
N TYR A 154 -16.31 -11.97 -6.15
CA TYR A 154 -16.97 -11.29 -7.26
C TYR A 154 -15.99 -10.76 -8.32
N ARG A 155 -14.87 -10.14 -7.88
CA ARG A 155 -13.89 -9.57 -8.81
C ARG A 155 -13.12 -10.64 -9.57
N LEU A 156 -12.78 -11.73 -8.91
CA LEU A 156 -12.10 -12.86 -9.52
C LEU A 156 -13.02 -13.55 -10.55
N ASP A 157 -14.25 -13.85 -10.18
CA ASP A 157 -15.24 -14.51 -11.05
C ASP A 157 -15.57 -13.65 -12.30
N GLN A 158 -15.63 -12.33 -12.13
CA GLN A 158 -15.94 -11.40 -13.23
C GLN A 158 -14.69 -10.95 -14.00
N ASN A 159 -13.50 -11.51 -13.73
CA ASN A 159 -12.22 -11.07 -14.32
C ASN A 159 -11.99 -9.55 -14.21
N LYS A 160 -12.37 -8.94 -13.08
CA LYS A 160 -12.22 -7.50 -12.77
C LYS A 160 -10.93 -7.20 -12.03
N THR A 161 -9.87 -7.94 -12.32
CA THR A 161 -8.55 -7.78 -11.73
C THR A 161 -7.53 -7.35 -12.78
N TYR A 162 -6.43 -6.75 -12.34
CA TYR A 162 -5.34 -6.35 -13.24
C TYR A 162 -4.68 -7.59 -13.90
N GLU A 163 -4.46 -8.63 -13.13
CA GLU A 163 -3.95 -9.91 -13.61
C GLU A 163 -5.00 -11.00 -13.37
N LYS A 164 -5.26 -11.83 -14.38
CA LYS A 164 -6.25 -12.89 -14.29
C LYS A 164 -5.96 -13.84 -13.13
N ASN A 165 -6.96 -14.17 -12.34
CA ASN A 165 -6.87 -15.04 -11.16
C ASN A 165 -5.95 -14.52 -10.04
N HIS A 166 -5.55 -13.24 -10.09
CA HIS A 166 -4.79 -12.58 -9.03
C HIS A 166 -5.53 -11.31 -8.62
N LEU A 167 -5.58 -11.05 -7.32
CA LEU A 167 -6.21 -9.85 -6.79
C LEU A 167 -5.28 -9.17 -5.81
N VAL A 168 -5.08 -7.88 -5.97
CA VAL A 168 -4.37 -7.04 -5.01
C VAL A 168 -5.38 -6.24 -4.20
N ILE A 169 -5.42 -6.51 -2.89
CA ILE A 169 -6.23 -5.75 -1.94
C ILE A 169 -5.40 -4.63 -1.32
N LEU A 170 -5.96 -3.42 -1.27
CA LEU A 170 -5.40 -2.27 -0.56
C LEU A 170 -6.03 -2.16 0.83
N MET A 171 -5.19 -1.97 1.82
CA MET A 171 -5.55 -1.67 3.21
C MET A 171 -4.65 -0.56 3.73
N HIS A 172 -5.08 0.14 4.77
CA HIS A 172 -4.29 1.13 5.47
C HIS A 172 -4.04 0.70 6.92
N ASP A 173 -2.84 0.91 7.42
CA ASP A 173 -2.43 0.45 8.75
C ASP A 173 -3.22 1.09 9.89
N ASP A 174 -3.65 2.34 9.74
CA ASP A 174 -4.48 3.05 10.72
C ASP A 174 -5.88 2.44 10.91
N MET A 175 -6.28 1.54 10.01
CA MET A 175 -7.54 0.79 10.11
C MET A 175 -7.51 -0.25 11.24
N PHE A 176 -6.33 -0.71 11.64
CA PHE A 176 -6.12 -1.83 12.56
C PHE A 176 -5.48 -1.38 13.88
N ASN A 177 -5.78 -0.17 14.33
CA ASN A 177 -5.21 0.42 15.55
C ASN A 177 -5.71 -0.20 16.86
N ASP A 178 -6.76 -0.97 16.82
CA ASP A 178 -7.38 -1.65 17.97
C ASP A 178 -7.52 -3.17 17.71
N ASP A 179 -7.72 -3.91 18.79
CA ASP A 179 -7.79 -5.38 18.75
C ASP A 179 -9.03 -5.88 18.00
N HIS A 180 -10.13 -5.13 18.05
CA HIS A 180 -11.36 -5.52 17.36
C HIS A 180 -11.17 -5.48 15.83
N ASN A 181 -10.53 -4.43 15.29
CA ASN A 181 -10.24 -4.33 13.88
C ASN A 181 -9.09 -5.27 13.46
N ALA A 182 -8.12 -5.51 14.33
CA ALA A 182 -7.09 -6.53 14.09
C ALA A 182 -7.70 -7.94 13.97
N GLU A 183 -8.72 -8.24 14.77
CA GLU A 183 -9.47 -9.51 14.67
C GLU A 183 -10.23 -9.62 13.34
N LYS A 184 -10.78 -8.52 12.80
CA LYS A 184 -11.38 -8.52 11.46
C LYS A 184 -10.35 -8.85 10.36
N LEU A 185 -9.10 -8.38 10.51
CA LEU A 185 -8.03 -8.73 9.58
C LEU A 185 -7.71 -10.24 9.63
N ARG A 186 -7.73 -10.83 10.84
CA ARG A 186 -7.50 -12.26 11.03
C ARG A 186 -8.61 -13.12 10.43
N GLN A 187 -9.83 -12.64 10.44
CA GLN A 187 -11.01 -13.33 9.88
C GLN A 187 -11.11 -13.27 8.35
N LEU A 188 -10.34 -12.43 7.70
CA LEU A 188 -10.27 -12.36 6.23
C LEU A 188 -9.34 -13.42 5.67
#